data_27d0242cf8ba323cba6d548a1d54ae8f
#
_entry.id   27d0242cf8ba323cba6d548a1d54ae8f
#
_cell.length_a   1.000
_cell.length_b   1.000
_cell.length_c   1.000
_cell.angle_alpha   90.00
_cell.angle_beta   90.00
_cell.angle_gamma   90.00
#
_symmetry.space_group_name_H-M   'P 1'
#
loop_
_entity.id
_entity.type
_entity.pdbx_description
1 polymer ?
#
loop_
_entity_poly.entity_id
_entity_poly.type
_entity_poly.pdbx_seq_one_letter_code
_entity_poly.pdbx_strand_id
1 'polypeptide(L)'
;MWKNIIYRFDILRTIISDNDRQFDDEAFKSFCLGLRIKNHFSSLGHPQANGQTEMTNRTLLKAIKVRLEGAKGAWHKELPSILWAYGTMTRTPKGETLFNLTYGMEVVILVEVGVTIIKGEFFNEETNNEQLRTNLDCLDKIRDDASRRMARYQQKMSSYYNQRVKLRRFNIRDLVLRKVMPATKNPAHGKLGPTWEGPYKVTHYSRQGSYQLESLDGKSYLVLGMLNT
;
A
#
# COMPACT_ATOMS: atom_id res chain seq x y z
N MET A 1 -2.39 -16.70 8.42
CA MET A 1 -3.52 -15.81 8.10
C MET A 1 -4.62 -15.87 9.14
N TRP A 2 -5.13 -17.05 9.53
CA TRP A 2 -6.20 -17.24 10.50
C TRP A 2 -5.99 -16.44 11.80
N LYS A 3 -4.91 -16.72 12.57
CA LYS A 3 -4.62 -16.06 13.85
C LYS A 3 -4.37 -14.55 13.78
N ASN A 4 -3.80 -14.07 12.67
CA ASN A 4 -3.32 -12.68 12.60
C ASN A 4 -4.29 -11.74 11.87
N ILE A 5 -5.20 -12.27 11.07
CA ILE A 5 -6.13 -11.47 10.28
C ILE A 5 -7.58 -11.83 10.65
N ILE A 6 -8.02 -13.07 10.36
CA ILE A 6 -9.42 -13.44 10.53
C ILE A 6 -9.86 -13.33 11.99
N TYR A 7 -9.05 -13.84 12.92
CA TYR A 7 -9.37 -13.78 14.36
C TYR A 7 -9.43 -12.36 14.93
N ARG A 8 -8.78 -11.38 14.28
CA ARG A 8 -8.69 -9.99 14.76
C ARG A 8 -9.62 -9.02 14.06
N PHE A 9 -9.95 -9.29 12.80
CA PHE A 9 -10.59 -8.32 11.90
C PHE A 9 -11.78 -8.93 11.17
N ASP A 10 -12.21 -10.15 11.57
CA ASP A 10 -13.28 -10.89 10.92
C ASP A 10 -12.95 -11.38 9.50
N ILE A 11 -13.92 -12.03 8.83
CA ILE A 11 -13.74 -12.58 7.49
C ILE A 11 -13.71 -11.45 6.47
N LEU A 12 -12.59 -11.33 5.79
CA LEU A 12 -12.39 -10.30 4.76
C LEU A 12 -13.24 -10.60 3.53
N ARG A 13 -13.82 -9.56 2.95
CA ARG A 13 -14.57 -9.69 1.69
C ARG A 13 -13.65 -9.94 0.49
N THR A 14 -12.49 -9.29 0.49
CA THR A 14 -11.54 -9.32 -0.63
C THR A 14 -10.12 -9.18 -0.13
N ILE A 15 -9.20 -9.91 -0.74
CA ILE A 15 -7.76 -9.76 -0.56
C ILE A 15 -7.16 -9.34 -1.89
N ILE A 16 -6.28 -8.35 -1.86
CA ILE A 16 -5.49 -7.93 -3.02
C ILE A 16 -4.04 -8.24 -2.69
N SER A 17 -3.40 -9.09 -3.49
CA SER A 17 -1.99 -9.48 -3.32
C SER A 17 -1.18 -9.16 -4.58
N ASP A 18 0.13 -9.22 -4.47
CA ASP A 18 1.02 -9.33 -5.63
C ASP A 18 0.96 -10.73 -6.24
N ASN A 19 1.68 -10.92 -7.36
CA ASN A 19 1.70 -12.20 -8.08
C ASN A 19 2.76 -13.16 -7.50
N ASP A 20 3.13 -13.03 -6.24
CA ASP A 20 4.07 -13.94 -5.59
C ASP A 20 3.46 -15.34 -5.44
N ARG A 21 4.29 -16.37 -5.62
CA ARG A 21 3.90 -17.79 -5.58
C ARG A 21 3.16 -18.18 -4.31
N GLN A 22 3.47 -17.54 -3.18
CA GLN A 22 2.82 -17.80 -1.89
C GLN A 22 1.31 -17.48 -1.87
N PHE A 23 0.85 -16.58 -2.76
CA PHE A 23 -0.58 -16.21 -2.90
C PHE A 23 -1.25 -16.93 -4.05
N ASP A 24 -0.46 -17.62 -4.90
CA ASP A 24 -0.96 -18.44 -6.01
C ASP A 24 -0.96 -19.95 -5.68
N ASP A 25 -0.59 -20.31 -4.45
CA ASP A 25 -0.58 -21.66 -3.94
C ASP A 25 -1.99 -22.24 -3.73
N GLU A 26 -2.15 -23.54 -4.02
CA GLU A 26 -3.43 -24.27 -3.88
C GLU A 26 -3.99 -24.21 -2.45
N ALA A 27 -3.13 -24.28 -1.43
CA ALA A 27 -3.53 -24.19 -0.02
C ALA A 27 -4.13 -22.83 0.29
N PHE A 28 -3.55 -21.75 -0.23
CA PHE A 28 -4.07 -20.40 -0.04
C PHE A 28 -5.38 -20.18 -0.79
N LYS A 29 -5.48 -20.66 -2.03
CA LYS A 29 -6.72 -20.59 -2.83
C LYS A 29 -7.87 -21.35 -2.14
N SER A 30 -7.62 -22.57 -1.69
CA SER A 30 -8.59 -23.37 -0.96
C SER A 30 -9.04 -22.70 0.35
N PHE A 31 -8.12 -22.09 1.08
CA PHE A 31 -8.42 -21.30 2.28
C PHE A 31 -9.34 -20.11 1.96
N CYS A 32 -9.04 -19.33 0.95
CA CYS A 32 -9.86 -18.19 0.52
C CYS A 32 -11.26 -18.66 0.06
N LEU A 33 -11.32 -19.75 -0.71
CA LEU A 33 -12.56 -20.31 -1.20
C LEU A 33 -13.46 -20.80 -0.06
N GLY A 34 -12.89 -21.50 0.92
CA GLY A 34 -13.60 -22.00 2.09
C GLY A 34 -14.26 -20.90 2.94
N LEU A 35 -13.65 -19.71 2.96
CA LEU A 35 -14.17 -18.53 3.67
C LEU A 35 -14.94 -17.56 2.75
N ARG A 36 -15.14 -17.89 1.49
CA ARG A 36 -15.75 -17.03 0.45
C ARG A 36 -15.02 -15.68 0.27
N ILE A 37 -13.71 -15.66 0.49
CA ILE A 37 -12.86 -14.48 0.30
C ILE A 37 -12.47 -14.39 -1.17
N LYS A 38 -12.73 -13.23 -1.81
CA LYS A 38 -12.27 -12.97 -3.18
C LYS A 38 -10.79 -12.63 -3.17
N ASN A 39 -9.97 -13.41 -3.87
CA ASN A 39 -8.55 -13.08 -4.07
C ASN A 39 -8.36 -12.42 -5.45
N HIS A 40 -7.76 -11.23 -5.45
CA HIS A 40 -7.39 -10.48 -6.64
C HIS A 40 -5.89 -10.24 -6.67
N PHE A 41 -5.28 -10.42 -7.82
CA PHE A 41 -3.87 -10.10 -8.03
C PHE A 41 -3.72 -8.70 -8.59
N SER A 42 -2.73 -7.95 -8.09
CA SER A 42 -2.36 -6.66 -8.67
C SER A 42 -1.74 -6.88 -10.05
N SER A 43 -2.08 -6.01 -11.00
CA SER A 43 -1.48 -6.07 -12.33
C SER A 43 0.02 -5.76 -12.28
N LEU A 44 0.82 -6.53 -13.01
CA LEU A 44 2.27 -6.29 -13.16
C LEU A 44 2.58 -4.91 -13.77
N GLY A 45 1.69 -4.40 -14.63
CA GLY A 45 1.82 -3.09 -15.25
C GLY A 45 1.29 -1.93 -14.41
N HIS A 46 0.44 -2.20 -13.42
CA HIS A 46 -0.20 -1.21 -12.56
C HIS A 46 -0.28 -1.68 -11.10
N PRO A 47 0.84 -1.68 -10.37
CA PRO A 47 0.91 -2.17 -9.01
C PRO A 47 0.26 -1.25 -7.97
N GLN A 48 -0.45 -0.19 -8.39
CA GLN A 48 -1.03 0.80 -7.47
C GLN A 48 -2.00 0.19 -6.45
N ALA A 49 -2.68 -0.91 -6.82
CA ALA A 49 -3.56 -1.63 -5.91
C ALA A 49 -2.81 -2.18 -4.68
N ASN A 50 -1.53 -2.55 -4.84
CA ASN A 50 -0.64 -3.03 -3.77
C ASN A 50 0.26 -1.93 -3.18
N GLY A 51 0.22 -0.71 -3.72
CA GLY A 51 1.14 0.38 -3.36
C GLY A 51 1.12 0.75 -1.88
N GLN A 52 -0.02 0.60 -1.18
CA GLN A 52 -0.11 0.84 0.26
C GLN A 52 0.67 -0.21 1.06
N THR A 53 0.58 -1.49 0.66
CA THR A 53 1.32 -2.60 1.27
C THR A 53 2.82 -2.42 1.04
N GLU A 54 3.24 -2.10 -0.17
CA GLU A 54 4.65 -1.84 -0.51
C GLU A 54 5.23 -0.67 0.30
N MET A 55 4.50 0.45 0.42
CA MET A 55 4.92 1.58 1.23
C MET A 55 5.04 1.21 2.72
N THR A 56 4.08 0.44 3.24
CA THR A 56 4.09 -0.04 4.61
C THR A 56 5.30 -0.94 4.87
N ASN A 57 5.53 -1.93 4.00
CA ASN A 57 6.68 -2.83 4.07
C ASN A 57 8.01 -2.07 4.02
N ARG A 58 8.12 -1.08 3.14
CA ARG A 58 9.32 -0.22 3.05
C ARG A 58 9.56 0.55 4.35
N THR A 59 8.51 1.07 4.97
CA THR A 59 8.59 1.80 6.24
C THR A 59 9.00 0.87 7.39
N LEU A 60 8.39 -0.31 7.47
CA LEU A 60 8.74 -1.33 8.47
C LEU A 60 10.17 -1.82 8.30
N LEU A 61 10.61 -2.11 7.08
CA LEU A 61 11.99 -2.50 6.78
C LEU A 61 13.00 -1.42 7.19
N LYS A 62 12.66 -0.14 6.96
CA LYS A 62 13.51 0.98 7.40
C LYS A 62 13.60 1.02 8.94
N ALA A 63 12.49 0.87 9.64
CA ALA A 63 12.46 0.84 11.10
C ALA A 63 13.26 -0.34 11.67
N ILE A 64 13.12 -1.53 11.07
CA ILE A 64 13.91 -2.72 11.43
C ILE A 64 15.42 -2.45 11.25
N LYS A 65 15.81 -1.92 10.08
CA LYS A 65 17.23 -1.63 9.79
C LYS A 65 17.84 -0.65 10.78
N VAL A 66 17.12 0.42 11.12
CA VAL A 66 17.59 1.41 12.10
C VAL A 66 17.74 0.80 13.47
N ARG A 67 16.81 -0.06 13.90
CA ARG A 67 16.84 -0.64 15.26
C ARG A 67 17.86 -1.75 15.42
N LEU A 68 18.20 -2.43 14.34
CA LEU A 68 19.15 -3.56 14.38
C LEU A 68 20.63 -3.13 14.37
N GLU A 69 20.98 -1.92 13.92
CA GLU A 69 22.34 -1.33 13.88
C GLU A 69 23.51 -2.32 13.86
N GLY A 70 23.39 -3.40 13.04
CA GLY A 70 24.42 -4.45 12.91
C GLY A 70 24.05 -5.82 13.49
N ALA A 71 23.07 -5.96 14.36
CA ALA A 71 22.61 -7.26 14.92
C ALA A 71 21.62 -7.98 13.99
N LYS A 72 22.05 -8.32 12.78
CA LYS A 72 21.20 -8.83 11.68
C LYS A 72 20.36 -10.07 12.02
N GLY A 73 20.76 -10.89 13.00
CA GLY A 73 20.05 -12.12 13.37
C GLY A 73 18.87 -11.94 14.32
N ALA A 74 18.71 -10.77 14.96
CA ALA A 74 17.72 -10.54 16.02
C ALA A 74 16.44 -9.85 15.55
N TRP A 75 16.24 -9.62 14.26
CA TRP A 75 15.11 -8.87 13.70
C TRP A 75 13.73 -9.39 14.13
N HIS A 76 13.59 -10.70 14.29
CA HIS A 76 12.34 -11.33 14.71
C HIS A 76 11.92 -10.99 16.14
N LYS A 77 12.88 -10.69 17.02
CA LYS A 77 12.62 -10.24 18.40
C LYS A 77 12.15 -8.80 18.46
N GLU A 78 12.65 -7.95 17.56
CA GLU A 78 12.31 -6.53 17.46
C GLU A 78 11.01 -6.28 16.70
N LEU A 79 10.58 -7.23 15.87
CA LEU A 79 9.40 -7.06 15.01
C LEU A 79 8.11 -6.70 15.76
N PRO A 80 7.75 -7.37 16.90
CA PRO A 80 6.53 -7.00 17.64
C PRO A 80 6.56 -5.55 18.14
N SER A 81 7.71 -5.10 18.65
CA SER A 81 7.92 -3.73 19.14
C SER A 81 7.81 -2.70 18.02
N ILE A 82 8.36 -3.00 16.84
CA ILE A 82 8.27 -2.15 15.65
C ILE A 82 6.84 -2.08 15.12
N LEU A 83 6.14 -3.20 15.06
CA LEU A 83 4.72 -3.25 14.64
C LEU A 83 3.83 -2.48 15.62
N TRP A 84 4.09 -2.60 16.91
CA TRP A 84 3.38 -1.85 17.94
C TRP A 84 3.60 -0.34 17.76
N ALA A 85 4.85 0.10 17.65
CA ALA A 85 5.18 1.50 17.38
C ALA A 85 4.54 1.98 16.06
N TYR A 86 4.58 1.16 15.01
CA TYR A 86 3.94 1.49 13.74
C TYR A 86 2.42 1.67 13.87
N GLY A 87 1.74 0.85 14.67
CA GLY A 87 0.30 0.91 14.92
C GLY A 87 -0.14 2.09 15.78
N THR A 88 0.72 2.53 16.70
CA THR A 88 0.43 3.54 17.73
C THR A 88 0.94 4.94 17.39
N MET A 89 1.79 5.10 16.38
CA MET A 89 2.23 6.42 15.92
C MET A 89 1.18 7.08 15.03
N THR A 90 0.93 8.36 15.29
CA THR A 90 0.05 9.19 14.47
C THR A 90 0.60 9.33 13.06
N ARG A 91 -0.24 9.10 12.06
CA ARG A 91 0.09 9.22 10.64
C ARG A 91 -0.28 10.59 10.10
N THR A 92 0.72 11.37 9.70
CA THR A 92 0.52 12.72 9.15
C THR A 92 -0.61 12.83 8.12
N PRO A 93 -0.75 11.92 7.12
CA PRO A 93 -1.82 12.04 6.12
C PRO A 93 -3.23 11.83 6.68
N LYS A 94 -3.37 11.03 7.75
CA LYS A 94 -4.66 10.69 8.36
C LYS A 94 -4.95 11.52 9.61
N GLY A 95 -3.89 11.98 10.30
CA GLY A 95 -3.97 12.67 11.60
C GLY A 95 -4.41 11.75 12.74
N GLU A 96 -4.36 10.43 12.53
CA GLU A 96 -4.80 9.41 13.48
C GLU A 96 -3.80 8.26 13.54
N THR A 97 -3.82 7.49 14.63
CA THR A 97 -3.10 6.23 14.74
C THR A 97 -3.88 5.10 14.08
N LEU A 98 -3.19 4.05 13.63
CA LEU A 98 -3.88 2.86 13.12
C LEU A 98 -4.67 2.15 14.22
N PHE A 99 -4.17 2.21 15.45
CA PHE A 99 -4.84 1.63 16.61
C PHE A 99 -6.17 2.33 16.89
N ASN A 100 -6.20 3.67 16.94
CA ASN A 100 -7.43 4.43 17.14
C ASN A 100 -8.45 4.17 16.01
N LEU A 101 -8.00 4.14 14.75
CA LEU A 101 -8.87 3.83 13.60
C LEU A 101 -9.45 2.41 13.62
N THR A 102 -8.80 1.48 14.35
CA THR A 102 -9.26 0.09 14.44
C THR A 102 -10.18 -0.11 15.64
N TYR A 103 -9.79 0.39 16.80
CA TYR A 103 -10.43 0.08 18.07
C TYR A 103 -11.22 1.26 18.68
N GLY A 104 -11.13 2.46 18.12
CA GLY A 104 -11.84 3.65 18.60
C GLY A 104 -11.29 4.23 19.89
N MET A 105 -10.09 3.83 20.29
CA MET A 105 -9.47 4.29 21.53
C MET A 105 -7.97 4.55 21.34
N GLU A 106 -7.40 5.38 22.20
CA GLU A 106 -5.97 5.59 22.27
C GLU A 106 -5.27 4.44 23.03
N VAL A 107 -4.04 4.18 22.64
CA VAL A 107 -3.21 3.17 23.29
C VAL A 107 -2.64 3.72 24.59
N VAL A 108 -2.76 2.95 25.67
CA VAL A 108 -2.01 3.20 26.91
C VAL A 108 -0.55 2.83 26.67
N ILE A 109 0.36 3.79 26.78
CA ILE A 109 1.79 3.58 26.58
C ILE A 109 2.34 2.80 27.78
N LEU A 110 3.24 1.83 27.53
CA LEU A 110 3.84 0.98 28.58
C LEU A 110 4.53 1.79 29.70
N VAL A 111 5.04 2.99 29.39
CA VAL A 111 5.61 3.92 30.39
C VAL A 111 4.54 4.41 31.34
N GLU A 112 3.30 4.57 30.86
CA GLU A 112 2.16 4.98 31.69
C GLU A 112 1.68 3.87 32.62
N VAL A 113 1.96 2.61 32.33
CA VAL A 113 1.64 1.46 33.21
C VAL A 113 2.60 1.39 34.42
N GLY A 114 3.81 1.91 34.29
CA GLY A 114 4.81 1.91 35.37
C GLY A 114 4.74 3.13 36.30
N VAL A 115 4.05 4.19 35.90
CA VAL A 115 3.76 5.37 36.73
C VAL A 115 2.33 5.20 37.23
N THR A 116 2.11 5.32 38.55
CA THR A 116 0.77 5.28 39.15
C THR A 116 -0.07 6.39 38.49
N ILE A 117 -0.80 6.02 37.46
CA ILE A 117 -1.56 6.96 36.65
C ILE A 117 -2.81 7.32 37.45
N ILE A 118 -3.10 8.61 37.48
CA ILE A 118 -4.37 9.17 37.94
C ILE A 118 -5.58 8.36 37.42
N LYS A 119 -5.50 7.83 36.20
CA LYS A 119 -6.51 6.92 35.60
C LYS A 119 -6.67 5.58 36.35
N GLY A 120 -5.64 5.05 37.00
CA GLY A 120 -5.72 3.80 37.77
C GLY A 120 -6.36 4.01 39.14
N GLU A 121 -6.17 5.17 39.76
CA GLU A 121 -6.78 5.53 41.05
C GLU A 121 -8.29 5.83 40.93
N PHE A 122 -8.74 6.29 39.75
CA PHE A 122 -10.14 6.62 39.46
C PHE A 122 -10.81 5.63 38.51
N PHE A 123 -10.26 4.42 38.37
CA PHE A 123 -10.86 3.41 37.51
C PHE A 123 -12.22 2.98 38.05
N ASN A 124 -13.27 3.21 37.24
CA ASN A 124 -14.61 2.71 37.49
C ASN A 124 -15.04 1.93 36.25
N GLU A 125 -15.39 0.66 36.45
CA GLU A 125 -15.74 -0.27 35.37
C GLU A 125 -16.96 0.18 34.57
N GLU A 126 -17.99 0.73 35.24
CA GLU A 126 -19.21 1.20 34.57
C GLU A 126 -18.93 2.37 33.65
N THR A 127 -18.23 3.39 34.16
CA THR A 127 -17.87 4.59 33.37
C THR A 127 -16.92 4.24 32.25
N ASN A 128 -16.00 3.27 32.44
CA ASN A 128 -15.10 2.79 31.39
C ASN A 128 -15.89 2.09 30.29
N ASN A 129 -16.86 1.25 30.61
CA ASN A 129 -17.70 0.56 29.64
C ASN A 129 -18.59 1.52 28.83
N GLU A 130 -19.12 2.56 29.46
CA GLU A 130 -19.87 3.63 28.79
C GLU A 130 -18.97 4.42 27.82
N GLN A 131 -17.76 4.79 28.25
CA GLN A 131 -16.79 5.46 27.40
C GLN A 131 -16.38 4.60 26.20
N LEU A 132 -16.17 3.29 26.40
CA LEU A 132 -15.88 2.36 25.32
C LEU A 132 -17.00 2.30 24.28
N ARG A 133 -18.25 2.24 24.71
CA ARG A 133 -19.43 2.27 23.81
C ARG A 133 -19.48 3.59 23.05
N THR A 134 -19.36 4.71 23.74
CA THR A 134 -19.34 6.05 23.11
C THR A 134 -18.22 6.18 22.10
N ASN A 135 -17.03 5.67 22.39
CA ASN A 135 -15.88 5.69 21.48
C ASN A 135 -16.15 4.84 20.23
N LEU A 136 -16.78 3.68 20.39
CA LEU A 136 -17.18 2.83 19.26
C LEU A 136 -18.25 3.51 18.39
N ASP A 137 -19.24 4.16 18.98
CA ASP A 137 -20.26 4.91 18.26
C ASP A 137 -19.66 6.10 17.46
N CYS A 138 -18.60 6.72 17.99
CA CYS A 138 -17.88 7.80 17.31
C CYS A 138 -16.87 7.30 16.27
N LEU A 139 -16.57 6.00 16.23
CA LEU A 139 -15.49 5.43 15.40
C LEU A 139 -15.69 5.69 13.91
N ASP A 140 -16.91 5.56 13.42
CA ASP A 140 -17.20 5.79 12.00
C ASP A 140 -16.95 7.25 11.61
N LYS A 141 -17.30 8.19 12.48
CA LYS A 141 -16.99 9.61 12.28
C LYS A 141 -15.48 9.87 12.23
N ILE A 142 -14.71 9.24 13.12
CA ILE A 142 -13.24 9.36 13.15
C ILE A 142 -12.65 8.79 11.85
N ARG A 143 -13.14 7.65 11.38
CA ARG A 143 -12.74 7.02 10.10
C ARG A 143 -13.04 7.89 8.89
N ASP A 144 -14.23 8.50 8.86
CA ASP A 144 -14.63 9.42 7.80
C ASP A 144 -13.75 10.68 7.76
N ASP A 145 -13.46 11.26 8.92
CA ASP A 145 -12.58 12.41 9.02
C ASP A 145 -11.14 12.08 8.58
N ALA A 146 -10.62 10.91 8.98
CA ALA A 146 -9.31 10.43 8.54
C ALA A 146 -9.28 10.17 7.02
N SER A 147 -10.36 9.61 6.47
CA SER A 147 -10.52 9.39 5.02
C SER A 147 -10.52 10.71 4.25
N ARG A 148 -11.27 11.70 4.73
CA ARG A 148 -11.29 13.05 4.13
C ARG A 148 -9.91 13.73 4.17
N ARG A 149 -9.18 13.62 5.29
CA ARG A 149 -7.80 14.14 5.40
C ARG A 149 -6.87 13.44 4.40
N MET A 150 -6.97 12.12 4.30
CA MET A 150 -6.18 11.32 3.36
C MET A 150 -6.45 11.71 1.90
N ALA A 151 -7.72 11.88 1.51
CA ALA A 151 -8.10 12.31 0.17
C ALA A 151 -7.51 13.69 -0.18
N ARG A 152 -7.59 14.66 0.74
CA ARG A 152 -6.98 15.99 0.57
C ARG A 152 -5.45 15.90 0.43
N TYR A 153 -4.81 15.06 1.24
CA TYR A 153 -3.36 14.84 1.15
C TYR A 153 -2.97 14.23 -0.19
N GLN A 154 -3.69 13.21 -0.65
CA GLN A 154 -3.47 12.59 -1.97
C GLN A 154 -3.67 13.58 -3.10
N GLN A 155 -4.73 14.40 -3.05
CA GLN A 155 -4.98 15.44 -4.04
C GLN A 155 -3.84 16.46 -4.08
N LYS A 156 -3.36 16.91 -2.91
CA LYS A 156 -2.22 17.84 -2.81
C LYS A 156 -0.95 17.24 -3.40
N MET A 157 -0.67 15.98 -3.09
CA MET A 157 0.51 15.27 -3.62
C MET A 157 0.39 15.08 -5.14
N SER A 158 -0.76 14.64 -5.62
CA SER A 158 -1.02 14.48 -7.06
C SER A 158 -0.86 15.80 -7.81
N SER A 159 -1.41 16.89 -7.28
CA SER A 159 -1.24 18.23 -7.86
C SER A 159 0.24 18.63 -7.92
N TYR A 160 0.98 18.44 -6.83
CA TYR A 160 2.42 18.74 -6.78
C TYR A 160 3.23 17.97 -7.82
N TYR A 161 2.96 16.67 -7.99
CA TYR A 161 3.63 15.86 -9.01
C TYR A 161 3.20 16.25 -10.42
N ASN A 162 1.91 16.48 -10.64
CA ASN A 162 1.37 16.81 -11.96
C ASN A 162 1.84 18.16 -12.48
N GLN A 163 2.15 19.14 -11.62
CA GLN A 163 2.76 20.42 -12.03
C GLN A 163 4.10 20.24 -12.75
N ARG A 164 4.81 19.15 -12.47
CA ARG A 164 6.11 18.84 -13.11
C ARG A 164 6.00 17.95 -14.34
N VAL A 165 4.82 17.38 -14.58
CA VAL A 165 4.57 16.50 -15.73
C VAL A 165 4.23 17.35 -16.95
N LYS A 166 5.11 17.32 -17.96
CA LYS A 166 4.79 17.89 -19.28
C LYS A 166 3.83 16.93 -19.98
N LEU A 167 2.61 17.39 -20.23
CA LEU A 167 1.64 16.64 -21.01
C LEU A 167 2.14 16.55 -22.46
N ARG A 168 2.59 15.37 -22.85
CA ARG A 168 2.92 15.07 -24.24
C ARG A 168 1.72 14.38 -24.89
N ARG A 169 1.35 14.85 -26.08
CA ARG A 169 0.33 14.22 -26.92
C ARG A 169 1.02 13.69 -28.15
N PHE A 170 0.76 12.44 -28.46
CA PHE A 170 1.25 11.79 -29.67
C PHE A 170 0.09 11.59 -30.62
N ASN A 171 0.34 11.81 -31.92
CA ASN A 171 -0.61 11.57 -32.98
C ASN A 171 -0.48 10.14 -33.49
N ILE A 172 -1.52 9.66 -34.14
CA ILE A 172 -1.47 8.38 -34.84
C ILE A 172 -0.38 8.46 -35.91
N ARG A 173 0.45 7.45 -36.00
CA ARG A 173 1.66 7.29 -36.84
C ARG A 173 2.93 7.95 -36.28
N ASP A 174 2.89 8.64 -35.16
CA ASP A 174 4.13 9.12 -34.54
C ASP A 174 4.99 7.92 -34.10
N LEU A 175 6.31 8.10 -34.20
CA LEU A 175 7.27 7.14 -33.68
C LEU A 175 7.67 7.55 -32.27
N VAL A 176 7.56 6.61 -31.34
CA VAL A 176 7.80 6.86 -29.91
C VAL A 176 8.72 5.81 -29.30
N LEU A 177 9.47 6.21 -28.28
CA LEU A 177 10.21 5.29 -27.43
C LEU A 177 9.39 4.97 -26.18
N ARG A 178 9.42 3.72 -25.76
CA ARG A 178 8.80 3.25 -24.52
C ARG A 178 9.87 3.07 -23.45
N LYS A 179 9.57 3.52 -22.23
CA LYS A 179 10.45 3.24 -21.10
C LYS A 179 10.40 1.77 -20.75
N VAL A 180 11.55 1.12 -20.64
CA VAL A 180 11.67 -0.29 -20.23
C VAL A 180 11.19 -0.43 -18.79
N MET A 181 10.14 -1.23 -18.60
CA MET A 181 9.64 -1.56 -17.26
C MET A 181 10.40 -2.77 -16.70
N PRO A 182 10.49 -2.91 -15.36
CA PRO A 182 11.12 -4.09 -14.76
C PRO A 182 10.57 -5.41 -15.28
N ALA A 183 9.26 -5.47 -15.55
CA ALA A 183 8.58 -6.65 -16.10
C ALA A 183 8.93 -6.97 -17.56
N THR A 184 9.37 -5.97 -18.34
CA THR A 184 9.73 -6.13 -19.76
C THR A 184 11.25 -6.13 -19.99
N LYS A 185 12.02 -5.91 -18.91
CA LYS A 185 13.48 -5.87 -18.97
C LYS A 185 14.05 -7.25 -19.30
N ASN A 186 14.79 -7.35 -20.38
CA ASN A 186 15.51 -8.57 -20.71
C ASN A 186 16.60 -8.87 -19.64
N PRO A 187 16.54 -10.01 -18.95
CA PRO A 187 17.51 -10.37 -17.91
C PRO A 187 18.97 -10.37 -18.38
N ALA A 188 19.17 -10.64 -19.68
CA ALA A 188 20.51 -10.68 -20.30
C ALA A 188 21.24 -9.33 -20.31
N HIS A 189 20.53 -8.21 -20.27
CA HIS A 189 21.13 -6.87 -20.36
C HIS A 189 21.67 -6.32 -19.03
N GLY A 190 21.49 -7.02 -17.90
CA GLY A 190 22.02 -6.61 -16.59
C GLY A 190 21.60 -5.19 -16.16
N LYS A 191 22.43 -4.55 -15.31
CA LYS A 191 22.18 -3.20 -14.77
C LYS A 191 22.38 -2.08 -15.79
N LEU A 192 23.22 -2.29 -16.81
CA LEU A 192 23.56 -1.31 -17.85
C LEU A 192 22.67 -1.42 -19.11
N GLY A 193 21.62 -2.22 -19.07
CA GLY A 193 20.68 -2.36 -20.18
C GLY A 193 19.99 -1.04 -20.54
N PRO A 194 19.48 -0.94 -21.77
CA PRO A 194 18.81 0.27 -22.24
C PRO A 194 17.61 0.60 -21.36
N THR A 195 17.41 1.89 -21.10
CA THR A 195 16.25 2.39 -20.32
C THR A 195 15.04 2.68 -21.19
N TRP A 196 15.22 2.76 -22.49
CA TRP A 196 14.22 3.01 -23.50
C TRP A 196 14.28 1.94 -24.58
N GLU A 197 13.15 1.57 -25.13
CA GLU A 197 13.01 0.60 -26.22
C GLU A 197 12.13 1.16 -27.34
N GLY A 198 12.29 0.67 -28.54
CA GLY A 198 11.59 1.10 -29.75
C GLY A 198 12.53 1.34 -30.92
N PRO A 199 12.14 2.11 -31.95
CA PRO A 199 10.92 2.91 -32.02
C PRO A 199 9.64 2.07 -32.23
N TYR A 200 8.53 2.56 -31.66
CA TYR A 200 7.18 2.01 -31.86
C TYR A 200 6.32 3.04 -32.57
N LYS A 201 5.40 2.58 -33.40
CA LYS A 201 4.41 3.41 -34.08
C LYS A 201 3.14 3.49 -33.27
N VAL A 202 2.60 4.68 -33.07
CA VAL A 202 1.30 4.90 -32.44
C VAL A 202 0.20 4.51 -33.42
N THR A 203 -0.63 3.49 -33.08
CA THR A 203 -1.71 3.02 -33.93
C THR A 203 -3.07 3.52 -33.48
N HIS A 204 -3.29 3.62 -32.19
CA HIS A 204 -4.58 4.04 -31.64
C HIS A 204 -4.41 4.80 -30.33
N TYR A 205 -5.38 5.70 -30.07
CA TYR A 205 -5.51 6.49 -28.85
C TYR A 205 -6.76 6.03 -28.09
N SER A 206 -6.61 5.57 -26.86
CA SER A 206 -7.73 5.05 -26.06
C SER A 206 -8.22 6.06 -25.04
N ARG A 207 -7.32 6.60 -24.22
CA ARG A 207 -7.60 7.65 -23.22
C ARG A 207 -6.41 8.58 -23.14
N GLN A 208 -6.58 9.74 -22.49
CA GLN A 208 -5.48 10.68 -22.31
C GLN A 208 -4.29 10.00 -21.61
N GLY A 209 -3.16 9.86 -22.33
CA GLY A 209 -1.97 9.16 -21.86
C GLY A 209 -1.94 7.65 -22.10
N SER A 210 -2.94 7.09 -22.80
CA SER A 210 -3.00 5.66 -23.14
C SER A 210 -2.98 5.48 -24.64
N TYR A 211 -1.97 4.78 -25.15
CA TYR A 211 -1.72 4.58 -26.58
C TYR A 211 -1.55 3.09 -26.90
N GLN A 212 -2.06 2.68 -28.05
CA GLN A 212 -1.69 1.38 -28.64
C GLN A 212 -0.46 1.61 -29.53
N LEU A 213 0.54 0.78 -29.31
CA LEU A 213 1.81 0.84 -30.03
C LEU A 213 1.99 -0.42 -30.86
N GLU A 214 2.55 -0.28 -32.02
CA GLU A 214 2.95 -1.37 -32.90
C GLU A 214 4.47 -1.31 -33.12
N SER A 215 5.14 -2.46 -32.95
CA SER A 215 6.54 -2.60 -33.33
C SER A 215 6.67 -2.54 -34.84
N LEU A 216 7.84 -2.18 -35.35
CA LEU A 216 8.16 -2.25 -36.77
C LEU A 216 7.96 -3.66 -37.35
N ASP A 217 8.03 -4.69 -36.51
CA ASP A 217 7.78 -6.09 -36.86
C ASP A 217 6.29 -6.48 -36.81
N GLY A 218 5.35 -5.54 -36.63
CA GLY A 218 3.90 -5.77 -36.64
C GLY A 218 3.30 -6.30 -35.32
N LYS A 219 4.06 -6.35 -34.20
CA LYS A 219 3.53 -6.77 -32.90
C LYS A 219 2.85 -5.59 -32.20
N SER A 220 1.62 -5.78 -31.75
CA SER A 220 0.83 -4.76 -31.06
C SER A 220 1.03 -4.82 -29.53
N TYR A 221 1.16 -3.66 -28.90
CA TYR A 221 1.30 -3.50 -27.47
C TYR A 221 0.34 -2.42 -26.95
N LEU A 222 -0.36 -2.70 -25.85
CA LEU A 222 -1.11 -1.67 -25.11
C LEU A 222 -0.15 -1.03 -24.09
N VAL A 223 0.06 0.27 -24.19
CA VAL A 223 0.93 1.01 -23.25
C VAL A 223 0.14 2.11 -22.55
N LEU A 224 0.18 2.01 -21.22
CA LEU A 224 -0.28 3.03 -20.30
C LEU A 224 0.97 3.65 -19.66
N GLY A 225 1.32 4.89 -20.00
CA GLY A 225 2.41 5.56 -19.29
C GLY A 225 3.48 6.23 -20.14
N MET A 226 4.72 6.24 -19.64
CA MET A 226 5.80 7.10 -20.13
C MET A 226 6.29 6.72 -21.54
N LEU A 227 5.90 7.56 -22.50
CA LEU A 227 6.43 7.55 -23.86
C LEU A 227 7.34 8.78 -24.07
N ASN A 228 8.30 8.66 -24.97
CA ASN A 228 9.17 9.74 -25.41
C ASN A 228 9.32 9.67 -26.93
N THR A 229 9.54 10.81 -27.57
CA THR A 229 9.90 10.92 -29.00
C THR A 229 11.40 10.84 -29.20
#